data_75d15ad3aafaac6429dc3cf5a9414041
#
_entry.id   75d15ad3aafaac6429dc3cf5a9414041
#
_cell.length_a   1.000
_cell.length_b   1.000
_cell.length_c   1.000
_cell.angle_alpha   90.00
_cell.angle_beta   90.00
_cell.angle_gamma   90.00
#
_symmetry.space_group_name_H-M   'P 1'
#
loop_
_entity.id
_entity.type
_entity.pdbx_description
1 polymer ?
#
loop_
_entity_poly.entity_id
_entity_poly.type
_entity_poly.pdbx_seq_one_letter_code
_entity_poly.pdbx_strand_id
1 'polypeptide(L)'
;MDNKNVTILLVDDNDVTREVLRVILRSEGYDVVGEAADGSTGLEMAVKLKPQLIMLDVVMPKISGIEILPRLKELVPNASVLMVTANKDQATIAEAIKSGIHGYIFKPFNAQKVIDTVAAVVAKISK
;
A
#
# COMPACT_ATOMS: atom_id res chain seq x y z
N MET A 1 -20.78 3.60 3.19
CA MET A 1 -19.99 2.40 2.98
C MET A 1 -19.30 1.95 4.25
N ASP A 2 -19.28 0.66 4.49
CA ASP A 2 -18.69 0.11 5.69
C ASP A 2 -17.21 -0.24 5.45
N ASN A 3 -16.29 0.47 6.12
CA ASN A 3 -14.85 0.25 5.98
C ASN A 3 -14.36 -1.02 6.66
N LYS A 4 -15.19 -1.67 7.48
CA LYS A 4 -14.81 -2.87 8.23
C LYS A 4 -14.39 -4.02 7.33
N ASN A 5 -14.92 -4.07 6.12
CA ASN A 5 -14.61 -5.16 5.19
C ASN A 5 -13.39 -4.89 4.31
N VAL A 6 -12.80 -3.70 4.45
CA VAL A 6 -11.61 -3.37 3.67
C VAL A 6 -10.37 -3.81 4.43
N THR A 7 -9.68 -4.78 3.87
CA THR A 7 -8.45 -5.33 4.47
C THR A 7 -7.23 -4.70 3.83
N ILE A 8 -6.28 -4.29 4.67
CA ILE A 8 -5.09 -3.56 4.22
C ILE A 8 -3.82 -4.25 4.72
N LEU A 9 -2.86 -4.43 3.82
CA LEU A 9 -1.52 -4.89 4.14
C LEU A 9 -0.55 -3.71 4.00
N LEU A 10 0.29 -3.49 5.00
CA LEU A 10 1.31 -2.44 4.98
C LEU A 10 2.68 -3.08 4.70
N VAL A 11 3.37 -2.57 3.69
CA VAL A 11 4.71 -3.04 3.32
C VAL A 11 5.66 -1.85 3.30
N ASP A 12 6.45 -1.69 4.35
CA ASP A 12 7.35 -0.54 4.53
C ASP A 12 8.42 -0.94 5.54
N ASP A 13 9.68 -0.65 5.26
CA ASP A 13 10.77 -1.02 6.17
C ASP A 13 10.88 -0.14 7.40
N ASN A 14 10.16 0.97 7.45
CA ASN A 14 10.18 1.90 8.58
C ASN A 14 9.08 1.55 9.58
N ASP A 15 9.48 1.12 10.77
CA ASP A 15 8.53 0.71 11.82
C ASP A 15 7.61 1.85 12.25
N VAL A 16 8.14 3.07 12.33
CA VAL A 16 7.34 4.24 12.74
C VAL A 16 6.29 4.56 11.68
N THR A 17 6.65 4.51 10.41
CA THR A 17 5.70 4.74 9.33
C THR A 17 4.56 3.73 9.39
N ARG A 18 4.87 2.44 9.57
CA ARG A 18 3.83 1.42 9.68
C ARG A 18 2.92 1.67 10.88
N GLU A 19 3.49 2.05 12.02
CA GLU A 19 2.71 2.34 13.22
C GLU A 19 1.75 3.51 13.00
N VAL A 20 2.24 4.59 12.41
CA VAL A 20 1.43 5.77 12.12
C VAL A 20 0.30 5.43 11.15
N LEU A 21 0.61 4.72 10.08
CA LEU A 21 -0.41 4.29 9.12
C LEU A 21 -1.45 3.39 9.76
N ARG A 22 -1.01 2.43 10.58
CA ARG A 22 -1.93 1.52 11.26
C ARG A 22 -2.91 2.28 12.15
N VAL A 23 -2.42 3.23 12.93
CA VAL A 23 -3.27 4.04 13.82
C VAL A 23 -4.29 4.83 13.00
N ILE A 24 -3.84 5.51 11.96
CA ILE A 24 -4.73 6.30 11.10
C ILE A 24 -5.81 5.41 10.46
N LEU A 25 -5.40 4.30 9.87
CA LEU A 25 -6.31 3.42 9.14
C LEU A 25 -7.34 2.78 10.07
N ARG A 26 -6.91 2.33 11.23
CA ARG A 26 -7.83 1.75 12.21
C ARG A 26 -8.82 2.78 12.74
N SER A 27 -8.40 4.03 12.88
CA SER A 27 -9.31 5.09 13.32
C SER A 27 -10.41 5.35 12.29
N GLU A 28 -10.16 5.02 11.02
CA GLU A 28 -11.14 5.15 9.94
C GLU A 28 -11.95 3.87 9.71
N GLY A 29 -11.76 2.85 10.54
CA GLY A 29 -12.52 1.62 10.46
C GLY A 29 -11.98 0.55 9.51
N TYR A 30 -10.81 0.76 8.95
CA TYR A 30 -10.18 -0.24 8.08
C TYR A 30 -9.52 -1.35 8.91
N ASP A 31 -9.43 -2.53 8.33
CA ASP A 31 -8.83 -3.70 8.95
C ASP A 31 -7.39 -3.89 8.43
N VAL A 32 -6.41 -3.51 9.24
CA VAL A 32 -5.00 -3.72 8.91
C VAL A 32 -4.65 -5.16 9.28
N VAL A 33 -4.62 -6.03 8.28
CA VAL A 33 -4.48 -7.48 8.47
C VAL A 33 -3.03 -7.95 8.58
N GLY A 34 -2.08 -7.10 8.21
CA GLY A 34 -0.67 -7.48 8.33
C GLY A 34 0.26 -6.32 8.06
N GLU A 35 1.52 -6.50 8.46
CA GLU A 35 2.59 -5.55 8.21
C GLU A 35 3.85 -6.32 7.85
N ALA A 36 4.56 -5.85 6.84
CA ALA A 36 5.81 -6.45 6.40
C ALA A 36 6.89 -5.37 6.33
N ALA A 37 8.10 -5.72 6.75
CA ALA A 37 9.23 -4.81 6.76
C ALA A 37 10.10 -4.90 5.51
N ASP A 38 9.81 -5.82 4.63
CA ASP A 38 10.54 -5.99 3.37
C ASP A 38 9.63 -6.56 2.28
N GLY A 39 10.14 -6.50 1.05
CA GLY A 39 9.36 -6.89 -0.11
C GLY A 39 9.03 -8.38 -0.17
N SER A 40 9.97 -9.23 0.19
CA SER A 40 9.75 -10.69 0.16
C SER A 40 8.66 -11.10 1.14
N THR A 41 8.74 -10.61 2.37
CA THR A 41 7.73 -10.87 3.39
C THR A 41 6.38 -10.30 2.96
N GLY A 42 6.40 -9.10 2.39
CA GLY A 42 5.18 -8.47 1.88
C GLY A 42 4.49 -9.31 0.82
N LEU A 43 5.27 -9.87 -0.10
CA LEU A 43 4.75 -10.71 -1.16
C LEU A 43 4.12 -11.99 -0.61
N GLU A 44 4.81 -12.65 0.32
CA GLU A 44 4.30 -13.85 0.99
C GLU A 44 2.98 -13.57 1.73
N MET A 45 2.95 -12.46 2.47
CA MET A 45 1.75 -12.08 3.23
C MET A 45 0.60 -11.73 2.30
N ALA A 46 0.88 -11.07 1.17
CA ALA A 46 -0.15 -10.71 0.21
C ALA A 46 -0.83 -11.95 -0.37
N VAL A 47 -0.04 -12.96 -0.70
CA VAL A 47 -0.57 -14.23 -1.23
C VAL A 47 -1.41 -14.94 -0.17
N LYS A 48 -0.95 -14.94 1.07
CA LYS A 48 -1.61 -15.62 2.18
C LYS A 48 -2.88 -14.91 2.63
N LEU A 49 -2.81 -13.60 2.79
CA LEU A 49 -3.90 -12.81 3.38
C LEU A 49 -4.90 -12.29 2.34
N LYS A 50 -4.47 -12.17 1.10
CA LYS A 50 -5.31 -11.65 0.00
C LYS A 50 -6.00 -10.33 0.37
N PRO A 51 -5.22 -9.30 0.77
CA PRO A 51 -5.81 -8.03 1.18
C PRO A 51 -6.45 -7.32 -0.02
N GLN A 52 -7.41 -6.47 0.26
CA GLN A 52 -8.02 -5.66 -0.79
C GLN A 52 -7.14 -4.49 -1.19
N LEU A 53 -6.33 -3.99 -0.27
CA LEU A 53 -5.43 -2.87 -0.51
C LEU A 53 -4.05 -3.18 0.05
N ILE A 54 -3.01 -2.90 -0.72
CA ILE A 54 -1.62 -3.02 -0.28
C ILE A 54 -1.00 -1.63 -0.34
N MET A 55 -0.52 -1.13 0.80
CA MET A 55 0.21 0.13 0.86
C MET A 55 1.69 -0.21 0.84
N LEU A 56 2.38 0.21 -0.22
CA LEU A 56 3.71 -0.28 -0.56
C LEU A 56 4.71 0.86 -0.67
N ASP A 57 5.80 0.77 0.10
CA ASP A 57 6.94 1.68 -0.08
C ASP A 57 7.81 1.19 -1.24
N VAL A 58 8.28 2.12 -2.05
CA VAL A 58 9.17 1.83 -3.17
C VAL A 58 10.61 1.61 -2.69
N VAL A 59 11.03 2.38 -1.69
CA VAL A 59 12.41 2.36 -1.21
C VAL A 59 12.54 1.42 -0.02
N MET A 60 12.96 0.19 -0.30
CA MET A 60 13.18 -0.83 0.73
C MET A 60 14.48 -1.58 0.44
N PRO A 61 15.12 -2.15 1.47
CA PRO A 61 16.33 -2.95 1.26
C PRO A 61 16.03 -4.22 0.47
N LYS A 62 17.03 -4.72 -0.23
CA LYS A 62 17.01 -5.96 -1.03
C LYS A 62 16.19 -5.83 -2.30
N ILE A 63 14.85 -5.83 -2.20
CA ILE A 63 13.97 -5.74 -3.36
C ILE A 63 13.11 -4.49 -3.21
N SER A 64 13.18 -3.61 -4.20
CA SER A 64 12.39 -2.36 -4.16
C SER A 64 10.91 -2.66 -4.40
N GLY A 65 10.05 -1.73 -3.98
CA GLY A 65 8.62 -1.84 -4.24
C GLY A 65 8.30 -1.87 -5.74
N ILE A 66 9.11 -1.21 -6.56
CA ILE A 66 8.93 -1.24 -8.02
C ILE A 66 9.14 -2.64 -8.58
N GLU A 67 10.13 -3.38 -8.06
CA GLU A 67 10.38 -4.76 -8.49
C GLU A 67 9.27 -5.71 -8.05
N ILE A 68 8.70 -5.46 -6.89
CA ILE A 68 7.65 -6.29 -6.31
C ILE A 68 6.31 -6.06 -7.00
N LEU A 69 6.05 -4.85 -7.47
CA LEU A 69 4.76 -4.45 -8.00
C LEU A 69 4.24 -5.36 -9.12
N PRO A 70 5.02 -5.71 -10.15
CA PRO A 70 4.53 -6.64 -11.17
C PRO A 70 4.19 -8.02 -10.59
N ARG A 71 4.96 -8.47 -9.62
CA ARG A 71 4.72 -9.77 -8.98
C ARG A 71 3.44 -9.76 -8.14
N LEU A 72 3.19 -8.66 -7.46
CA LEU A 72 1.92 -8.49 -6.73
C LEU A 72 0.74 -8.52 -7.68
N LYS A 73 0.84 -7.83 -8.81
CA LYS A 73 -0.24 -7.80 -9.80
C LYS A 73 -0.52 -9.19 -10.37
N GLU A 74 0.53 -10.00 -10.52
CA GLU A 74 0.40 -11.36 -11.01
C GLU A 74 -0.20 -12.30 -9.97
N LEU A 75 0.27 -12.22 -8.72
CA LEU A 75 -0.10 -13.15 -7.65
C LEU A 75 -1.39 -12.79 -6.94
N VAL A 76 -1.70 -11.50 -6.85
CA VAL A 76 -2.92 -11.01 -6.19
C VAL A 76 -3.59 -9.96 -7.08
N PRO A 77 -4.09 -10.37 -8.25
CA PRO A 77 -4.59 -9.40 -9.25
C PRO A 77 -5.79 -8.59 -8.78
N ASN A 78 -6.51 -9.04 -7.76
CA ASN A 78 -7.66 -8.32 -7.24
C ASN A 78 -7.30 -7.29 -6.17
N ALA A 79 -6.04 -7.27 -5.72
CA ALA A 79 -5.60 -6.28 -4.75
C ALA A 79 -5.29 -4.95 -5.44
N SER A 80 -5.70 -3.86 -4.82
CA SER A 80 -5.29 -2.53 -5.25
C SER A 80 -3.99 -2.16 -4.56
N VAL A 81 -3.12 -1.42 -5.23
CA VAL A 81 -1.83 -1.01 -4.68
C VAL A 81 -1.77 0.50 -4.58
N LEU A 82 -1.45 0.99 -3.39
CA LEU A 82 -1.24 2.40 -3.10
C LEU A 82 0.21 2.58 -2.66
N MET A 83 0.98 3.38 -3.39
CA MET A 83 2.37 3.63 -3.03
C MET A 83 2.49 4.70 -1.96
N VAL A 84 3.37 4.47 -0.99
CA VAL A 84 3.68 5.45 0.07
C VAL A 84 5.20 5.60 0.10
N THR A 85 5.72 6.69 -0.45
CA THR A 85 7.16 6.78 -0.71
C THR A 85 7.69 8.19 -0.60
N ALA A 86 8.98 8.32 -0.22
CA ALA A 86 9.71 9.58 -0.28
C ALA A 86 10.29 9.82 -1.68
N ASN A 87 10.29 8.83 -2.55
CA ASN A 87 10.86 8.94 -3.89
C ASN A 87 9.91 9.70 -4.82
N LYS A 88 10.33 10.88 -5.27
CA LYS A 88 9.56 11.73 -6.17
C LYS A 88 10.12 11.72 -7.60
N ASP A 89 10.98 10.75 -7.91
CA ASP A 89 11.56 10.62 -9.22
C ASP A 89 10.46 10.32 -10.25
N GLN A 90 10.37 11.15 -11.27
CA GLN A 90 9.30 11.04 -12.28
C GLN A 90 9.35 9.72 -13.04
N ALA A 91 10.55 9.21 -13.32
CA ALA A 91 10.68 7.94 -14.01
C ALA A 91 10.15 6.78 -13.17
N THR A 92 10.43 6.80 -11.86
CA THR A 92 9.93 5.78 -10.92
C THR A 92 8.41 5.84 -10.81
N ILE A 93 7.86 7.04 -10.70
CA ILE A 93 6.41 7.23 -10.61
C ILE A 93 5.73 6.74 -11.89
N ALA A 94 6.28 7.10 -13.06
CA ALA A 94 5.74 6.66 -14.34
C ALA A 94 5.75 5.14 -14.47
N GLU A 95 6.84 4.49 -14.03
CA GLU A 95 6.96 3.05 -14.00
C GLU A 95 5.87 2.42 -13.13
N ALA A 96 5.65 2.98 -11.94
CA ALA A 96 4.64 2.49 -11.02
C ALA A 96 3.22 2.63 -11.61
N ILE A 97 2.93 3.77 -12.20
CA ILE A 97 1.63 4.00 -12.86
C ILE A 97 1.43 2.99 -13.98
N LYS A 98 2.45 2.76 -14.78
CA LYS A 98 2.42 1.79 -15.87
C LYS A 98 2.17 0.37 -15.34
N SER A 99 2.73 0.05 -14.18
CA SER A 99 2.54 -1.25 -13.53
C SER A 99 1.18 -1.39 -12.85
N GLY A 100 0.37 -0.34 -12.80
CA GLY A 100 -1.01 -0.42 -12.36
C GLY A 100 -1.27 -0.06 -10.90
N ILE A 101 -0.56 0.91 -10.35
CA ILE A 101 -0.91 1.42 -9.02
C ILE A 101 -2.21 2.23 -9.09
N HIS A 102 -2.91 2.29 -7.97
CA HIS A 102 -4.20 2.96 -7.87
C HIS A 102 -4.10 4.33 -7.21
N GLY A 103 -2.96 4.67 -6.67
CA GLY A 103 -2.70 5.97 -6.07
C GLY A 103 -1.33 6.01 -5.42
N TYR A 104 -0.93 7.17 -4.94
CA TYR A 104 0.34 7.31 -4.24
C TYR A 104 0.28 8.46 -3.24
N ILE A 105 1.07 8.31 -2.18
CA ILE A 105 1.24 9.30 -1.12
C ILE A 105 2.73 9.55 -0.97
N PHE A 106 3.14 10.82 -0.98
CA PHE A 106 4.54 11.18 -0.75
C PHE A 106 4.82 11.38 0.73
N LYS A 107 5.97 10.90 1.17
CA LYS A 107 6.48 11.19 2.51
C LYS A 107 7.25 12.53 2.48
N PRO A 108 7.16 13.36 3.50
CA PRO A 108 6.33 13.22 4.67
C PRO A 108 4.85 13.50 4.36
N PHE A 109 3.97 12.80 5.03
CA PHE A 109 2.52 12.96 4.86
C PHE A 109 1.87 13.36 6.18
N ASN A 110 0.63 13.86 6.10
CA ASN A 110 -0.20 14.07 7.27
C ASN A 110 -1.37 13.09 7.25
N ALA A 111 -2.08 12.98 8.37
CA ALA A 111 -3.17 12.04 8.51
C ALA A 111 -4.28 12.29 7.48
N GLN A 112 -4.61 13.55 7.22
CA GLN A 112 -5.69 13.89 6.28
C GLN A 112 -5.36 13.41 4.87
N LYS A 113 -4.11 13.54 4.44
CA LYS A 113 -3.69 13.07 3.12
C LYS A 113 -3.86 11.56 2.99
N VAL A 114 -3.50 10.82 4.04
CA VAL A 114 -3.68 9.37 4.08
C VAL A 114 -5.17 9.03 3.99
N ILE A 115 -5.97 9.66 4.83
CA ILE A 115 -7.41 9.41 4.88
C ILE A 115 -8.07 9.66 3.52
N ASP A 116 -7.78 10.80 2.92
CA ASP A 116 -8.39 11.19 1.63
C ASP A 116 -7.96 10.26 0.49
N THR A 117 -6.67 9.93 0.44
CA THR A 117 -6.14 9.10 -0.64
C THR A 117 -6.64 7.66 -0.54
N VAL A 118 -6.66 7.11 0.67
CA VAL A 118 -7.17 5.76 0.89
C VAL A 118 -8.66 5.70 0.58
N ALA A 119 -9.43 6.71 1.02
CA ALA A 119 -10.86 6.75 0.74
C ALA A 119 -11.14 6.77 -0.77
N ALA A 120 -10.35 7.53 -1.53
CA ALA A 120 -10.50 7.59 -2.98
C ALA A 120 -10.24 6.23 -3.65
N VAL A 121 -9.21 5.52 -3.20
CA VAL A 121 -8.89 4.18 -3.73
C VAL A 121 -9.97 3.17 -3.34
N VAL A 122 -10.40 3.20 -2.07
CA VAL A 122 -11.44 2.30 -1.56
C VAL A 122 -12.76 2.49 -2.31
N ALA A 123 -13.11 3.72 -2.66
CA ALA A 123 -14.32 4.00 -3.43
C ALA A 123 -14.32 3.28 -4.78
N LYS A 124 -13.15 3.12 -5.39
CA LYS A 124 -13.03 2.38 -6.65
C LYS A 124 -13.14 0.87 -6.46
N ILE A 125 -12.66 0.35 -5.34
CA ILE A 125 -12.75 -1.07 -5.01
C ILE A 125 -14.20 -1.49 -4.82
N SER A 126 -15.02 -0.62 -4.28
CA SER A 126 -16.38 -0.92 -3.85
C SER A 126 -17.40 -1.02 -4.98
N LYS A 127 -16.98 -0.78 -6.18
CA LYS A 127 -17.90 -0.85 -7.33
C LYS A 127 -18.05 -2.26 -7.88
#